data_3427cc92a4145ffb534f71f2dd874936
#
_entry.id   3427cc92a4145ffb534f71f2dd874936
#
_cell.length_a   1.000
_cell.length_b   1.000
_cell.length_c   1.000
_cell.angle_alpha   90.00
_cell.angle_beta   90.00
_cell.angle_gamma   90.00
#
_symmetry.space_group_name_H-M   'P 1'
#
loop_
_entity.id
_entity.type
_entity.pdbx_description
1 polymer ?
#
loop_
_entity_poly.entity_id
_entity_poly.type
_entity_poly.pdbx_seq_one_letter_code
_entity_poly.pdbx_strand_id
1 'polypeptide(L)'
;MATFNSANGSYQSGNKTLFETQMLAISNGHVVDVDNRLPVDIGNTTINISGNVNISSPNTITVNSTPSDPVHVHVSEVGNSGVLTIDYMPIGGNVSIHHSNGANITSTVPLPTYVTSIPNLDNAPWEIQVARGLVANVVSVYRNAYNPDCDKDTEETIWYEGGLYPWSSWTTAQKLYVISTNALDTGEAIFIEGLDAAYNYQSETITTNGLTAVATVKNYLRLTKAQITSDVITGNYGNITFRLTSGSGTVVGHMGPNVGQTKLAVYTVPAGKTAYLVKFDASSFNGGVGAIGTQIRLYSKPHDQVFNLIHVGETINSQYIEEFKFPIAFTEKTDIDTRAYSSSNGTRVSANFNILLIDN
;
A
#
# COMPACT_ATOMS: atom_id res chain seq x y z
N MET A 1 -21.35 52.02 40.26
CA MET A 1 -20.14 52.60 39.66
C MET A 1 -18.97 51.97 40.38
N ALA A 2 -18.10 51.28 39.67
CA ALA A 2 -16.94 50.72 40.29
C ALA A 2 -15.87 51.77 40.50
N THR A 3 -15.39 51.92 41.73
CA THR A 3 -14.35 52.90 42.08
C THR A 3 -12.99 52.23 42.00
N PHE A 4 -12.07 52.87 41.36
CA PHE A 4 -10.70 52.46 41.18
C PHE A 4 -9.87 53.04 42.38
N ASN A 5 -9.17 52.13 43.08
CA ASN A 5 -8.28 52.57 44.15
C ASN A 5 -6.85 52.64 43.63
N SER A 6 -6.36 53.79 43.36
CA SER A 6 -5.03 54.07 42.82
C SER A 6 -3.88 53.88 43.81
N ALA A 7 -4.16 53.66 45.10
CA ALA A 7 -3.10 53.59 46.10
C ALA A 7 -2.41 52.23 46.18
N ASN A 8 -3.11 51.17 45.82
CA ASN A 8 -2.58 49.80 45.87
C ASN A 8 -2.97 48.94 44.67
N GLY A 9 -3.46 49.56 43.60
CA GLY A 9 -3.73 48.90 42.34
C GLY A 9 -4.83 47.85 42.38
N SER A 10 -5.72 47.86 43.36
CA SER A 10 -6.81 46.89 43.47
C SER A 10 -8.12 47.44 42.96
N TYR A 11 -8.89 46.61 42.28
CA TYR A 11 -10.25 46.90 41.83
C TYR A 11 -11.24 46.13 42.67
N GLN A 12 -12.23 46.79 43.20
CA GLN A 12 -13.29 46.20 44.01
C GLN A 12 -14.65 46.32 43.30
N SER A 13 -15.32 45.21 43.10
CA SER A 13 -16.73 45.17 42.68
C SER A 13 -17.51 44.28 43.64
N GLY A 14 -18.35 44.90 44.45
CA GLY A 14 -19.03 44.21 45.54
C GLY A 14 -18.06 43.67 46.59
N ASN A 15 -18.28 42.46 47.06
CA ASN A 15 -17.46 41.82 48.11
C ASN A 15 -16.29 40.98 47.56
N LYS A 16 -15.86 41.18 46.31
CA LYS A 16 -14.74 40.41 45.75
C LYS A 16 -13.65 41.35 45.22
N THR A 17 -12.44 41.16 45.70
CA THR A 17 -11.24 41.73 45.11
C THR A 17 -10.92 40.95 43.85
N LEU A 18 -11.01 41.62 42.70
CA LEU A 18 -10.76 40.98 41.41
C LEU A 18 -9.28 40.99 41.04
N PHE A 19 -8.48 41.88 41.62
CA PHE A 19 -7.03 41.96 41.36
C PHE A 19 -6.30 42.38 42.62
N GLU A 20 -5.26 41.67 43.00
CA GLU A 20 -4.45 41.97 44.17
C GLU A 20 -3.11 42.63 43.85
N THR A 21 -2.72 42.73 42.59
CA THR A 21 -1.38 43.20 42.22
C THR A 21 -1.40 44.13 41.00
N GLN A 22 -0.42 44.96 41.03
CA GLN A 22 0.03 45.94 40.04
C GLN A 22 -0.80 46.09 38.77
N MET A 23 -1.49 47.17 38.74
CA MET A 23 -2.28 47.49 37.61
C MET A 23 -1.49 47.98 36.45
N LEU A 24 -1.90 47.47 35.41
CA LEU A 24 -1.70 47.93 34.05
C LEU A 24 -1.95 49.41 33.94
N ALA A 25 -0.95 50.14 33.54
CA ALA A 25 -1.16 51.45 32.96
C ALA A 25 -1.69 51.26 31.54
N ILE A 26 -2.94 51.65 31.31
CA ILE A 26 -3.50 51.76 29.97
C ILE A 26 -3.37 53.23 29.58
N SER A 27 -2.52 53.53 28.60
CA SER A 27 -2.40 54.88 28.04
C SER A 27 -2.70 54.81 26.54
N ASN A 28 -3.62 55.64 26.09
CA ASN A 28 -4.05 55.71 24.68
C ASN A 28 -4.47 54.36 24.05
N GLY A 29 -5.11 53.49 24.84
CA GLY A 29 -5.56 52.20 24.37
C GLY A 29 -4.49 51.12 24.33
N HIS A 30 -3.27 51.37 24.83
CA HIS A 30 -2.19 50.41 24.88
C HIS A 30 -2.00 49.81 26.27
N VAL A 31 -1.84 48.54 26.36
CA VAL A 31 -1.43 47.81 27.59
C VAL A 31 0.07 47.95 27.72
N VAL A 32 0.54 48.63 28.81
CA VAL A 32 1.93 49.03 28.95
C VAL A 32 2.75 48.07 29.80
N ASP A 33 2.14 47.37 30.76
CA ASP A 33 2.80 46.33 31.55
C ASP A 33 1.80 45.37 32.18
N VAL A 34 2.16 44.11 32.26
CA VAL A 34 1.34 43.07 32.90
C VAL A 34 2.24 42.11 33.65
N ASP A 35 2.37 42.28 34.90
CA ASP A 35 3.16 41.38 35.76
C ASP A 35 2.35 40.20 36.21
N ASN A 36 1.34 39.75 35.74
CA ASN A 36 0.63 38.49 35.95
C ASN A 36 -0.72 38.43 35.24
N ARG A 37 -0.78 37.65 34.20
CA ARG A 37 -1.92 36.92 33.61
C ARG A 37 -3.31 37.46 33.92
N LEU A 38 -3.65 38.58 33.38
CA LEU A 38 -5.03 38.97 33.25
C LEU A 38 -5.59 38.33 31.99
N PRO A 39 -6.68 37.59 32.04
CA PRO A 39 -7.47 37.33 30.86
C PRO A 39 -8.07 38.65 30.41
N VAL A 40 -7.47 39.28 29.40
CA VAL A 40 -8.03 40.48 28.80
C VAL A 40 -9.00 40.00 27.72
N ASP A 41 -10.27 39.98 28.03
CA ASP A 41 -11.32 39.85 27.01
C ASP A 41 -11.55 41.26 26.44
N ILE A 42 -11.06 41.51 25.23
CA ILE A 42 -11.16 42.81 24.56
C ILE A 42 -12.39 42.87 23.67
N GLY A 43 -13.22 41.83 23.69
CA GLY A 43 -14.39 41.78 22.83
C GLY A 43 -14.00 41.91 21.34
N ASN A 44 -14.83 42.62 20.56
CA ASN A 44 -14.60 42.81 19.12
C ASN A 44 -13.67 44.00 18.78
N THR A 45 -12.73 44.36 19.65
CA THR A 45 -11.88 45.54 19.44
C THR A 45 -10.54 45.09 18.82
N THR A 46 -10.17 45.70 17.71
CA THR A 46 -8.85 45.48 17.10
C THR A 46 -7.76 46.12 17.96
N ILE A 47 -6.79 45.33 18.42
CA ILE A 47 -5.60 45.84 19.09
C ILE A 47 -4.47 45.90 18.06
N ASN A 48 -4.02 47.09 17.76
CA ASN A 48 -2.82 47.31 16.97
C ASN A 48 -1.61 47.33 17.91
N ILE A 49 -0.79 46.28 17.85
CA ILE A 49 0.47 46.20 18.58
C ILE A 49 1.59 46.63 17.62
N SER A 50 2.17 47.79 17.83
CA SER A 50 3.38 48.22 17.13
C SER A 50 4.58 47.88 18.01
N GLY A 51 5.30 46.83 17.66
CA GLY A 51 6.46 46.34 18.39
C GLY A 51 6.47 44.83 18.49
N ASN A 52 7.55 44.27 19.06
CA ASN A 52 7.69 42.83 19.25
C ASN A 52 6.90 42.35 20.45
N VAL A 53 6.08 41.32 20.28
CA VAL A 53 5.46 40.60 21.39
C VAL A 53 6.38 39.42 21.73
N ASN A 54 7.00 39.48 22.90
CA ASN A 54 7.78 38.37 23.41
C ASN A 54 6.87 37.43 24.18
N ILE A 55 6.75 36.21 23.68
CA ILE A 55 6.01 35.13 24.34
C ILE A 55 7.03 34.16 24.88
N SER A 56 7.18 34.09 26.20
CA SER A 56 8.08 33.12 26.83
C SER A 56 7.40 31.76 26.96
N SER A 57 8.16 30.69 26.65
CA SER A 57 7.72 29.32 26.87
C SER A 57 7.21 29.09 28.30
N PRO A 58 6.11 28.36 28.55
CA PRO A 58 5.42 27.40 27.65
C PRO A 58 4.10 27.88 27.01
N ASN A 59 4.04 29.10 26.52
CA ASN A 59 2.80 29.69 26.04
C ASN A 59 2.44 29.31 24.61
N THR A 60 1.16 29.09 24.36
CA THR A 60 0.59 28.83 23.05
C THR A 60 -0.07 30.11 22.53
N ILE A 61 0.22 30.44 21.26
CA ILE A 61 -0.52 31.49 20.53
C ILE A 61 -1.53 30.75 19.66
N THR A 62 -2.82 30.98 19.90
CA THR A 62 -3.88 30.53 19.01
C THR A 62 -4.27 31.69 18.11
N VAL A 63 -4.15 31.52 16.80
CA VAL A 63 -4.56 32.51 15.80
C VAL A 63 -5.74 31.94 15.03
N ASN A 64 -6.89 32.57 15.17
CA ASN A 64 -8.09 32.19 14.44
C ASN A 64 -8.23 33.11 13.20
N SER A 65 -8.37 32.50 12.02
CA SER A 65 -8.64 33.18 10.77
C SER A 65 -9.95 32.73 10.15
N THR A 66 -10.58 33.58 9.36
CA THR A 66 -11.75 33.21 8.57
C THR A 66 -11.40 33.16 7.08
N PRO A 67 -12.17 32.45 6.22
CA PRO A 67 -11.89 32.40 4.77
C PRO A 67 -11.88 33.77 4.09
N SER A 68 -12.57 34.77 4.68
CA SER A 68 -12.65 36.14 4.14
C SER A 68 -11.55 37.08 4.67
N ASP A 69 -10.81 36.66 5.69
CA ASP A 69 -9.75 37.48 6.30
C ASP A 69 -8.58 36.57 6.73
N PRO A 70 -7.67 36.26 5.84
CA PRO A 70 -6.52 35.43 6.15
C PRO A 70 -5.53 36.16 7.03
N VAL A 71 -5.16 35.57 8.14
CA VAL A 71 -4.12 36.08 9.02
C VAL A 71 -2.75 35.68 8.52
N HIS A 72 -1.89 36.65 8.24
CA HIS A 72 -0.49 36.39 7.95
C HIS A 72 0.30 36.31 9.26
N VAL A 73 0.71 35.11 9.64
CA VAL A 73 1.58 34.89 10.80
C VAL A 73 3.00 34.70 10.30
N HIS A 74 3.88 35.64 10.61
CA HIS A 74 5.31 35.50 10.39
C HIS A 74 5.98 35.09 11.68
N VAL A 75 6.39 33.83 11.78
CA VAL A 75 7.15 33.34 12.94
C VAL A 75 8.62 33.34 12.56
N SER A 76 9.40 34.26 13.09
CA SER A 76 10.82 34.37 12.79
C SER A 76 11.69 33.37 13.58
N GLU A 77 11.22 32.93 14.74
CA GLU A 77 11.93 31.96 15.58
C GLU A 77 10.93 31.25 16.50
N VAL A 78 10.97 29.91 16.47
CA VAL A 78 10.30 29.07 17.46
C VAL A 78 11.40 28.47 18.32
N GLY A 79 11.50 28.85 19.59
CA GLY A 79 12.49 28.28 20.51
C GLY A 79 12.33 26.74 20.59
N ASN A 80 13.39 26.06 21.07
CA ASN A 80 13.57 24.59 21.09
C ASN A 80 12.41 23.75 21.66
N SER A 81 11.38 24.35 22.19
CA SER A 81 10.19 23.68 22.76
C SER A 81 8.86 24.36 22.39
N GLY A 82 8.89 25.30 21.46
CA GLY A 82 7.67 25.99 21.02
C GLY A 82 6.91 25.18 19.98
N VAL A 83 5.60 25.03 20.15
CA VAL A 83 4.69 24.43 19.17
C VAL A 83 3.87 25.55 18.54
N LEU A 84 3.95 25.71 17.22
CA LEU A 84 3.03 26.54 16.46
C LEU A 84 1.86 25.68 16.00
N THR A 85 0.67 25.94 16.52
CA THR A 85 -0.56 25.29 16.06
C THR A 85 -1.34 26.29 15.21
N ILE A 86 -1.66 25.91 13.99
CA ILE A 86 -2.54 26.66 13.08
C ILE A 86 -3.83 25.85 12.96
N ASP A 87 -4.90 26.31 13.63
CA ASP A 87 -6.18 25.57 13.68
C ASP A 87 -6.99 25.66 12.38
N TYR A 88 -6.72 26.64 11.55
CA TYR A 88 -7.41 26.82 10.29
C TYR A 88 -6.49 27.41 9.21
N MET A 89 -6.43 26.74 8.07
CA MET A 89 -5.78 27.27 6.86
C MET A 89 -6.83 27.48 5.78
N PRO A 90 -6.92 28.65 5.18
CA PRO A 90 -7.87 28.89 4.10
C PRO A 90 -7.56 27.96 2.91
N ILE A 91 -8.61 27.39 2.33
CA ILE A 91 -8.49 26.53 1.13
C ILE A 91 -7.94 27.39 -0.01
N GLY A 92 -6.73 27.06 -0.49
CA GLY A 92 -6.09 27.73 -1.62
C GLY A 92 -4.84 28.56 -1.31
N GLY A 93 -4.40 28.63 -0.04
CA GLY A 93 -3.15 29.29 0.33
C GLY A 93 -1.93 28.37 0.24
N ASN A 94 -0.81 28.85 -0.29
CA ASN A 94 0.47 28.15 -0.20
C ASN A 94 1.11 28.47 1.15
N VAL A 95 1.44 27.42 1.92
CA VAL A 95 2.27 27.55 3.11
C VAL A 95 3.71 27.29 2.72
N SER A 96 4.56 28.30 2.83
CA SER A 96 5.99 28.14 2.65
C SER A 96 6.64 28.04 4.02
N ILE A 97 7.25 26.90 4.32
CA ILE A 97 7.99 26.67 5.54
C ILE A 97 9.48 26.72 5.22
N HIS A 98 10.20 27.63 5.85
CA HIS A 98 11.63 27.80 5.66
C HIS A 98 12.35 27.68 7.02
N HIS A 99 13.62 27.31 6.99
CA HIS A 99 14.46 27.46 8.17
C HIS A 99 14.64 28.93 8.56
N SER A 100 14.97 29.20 9.82
CA SER A 100 15.18 30.54 10.37
C SER A 100 16.21 31.39 9.60
N ASN A 101 17.07 30.74 8.82
CA ASN A 101 18.05 31.40 7.93
C ASN A 101 17.54 31.61 6.49
N GLY A 102 16.25 31.38 6.23
CA GLY A 102 15.64 31.49 4.90
C GLY A 102 15.96 30.35 3.94
N ALA A 103 16.69 29.33 4.37
CA ALA A 103 17.01 28.18 3.54
C ALA A 103 15.78 27.28 3.34
N ASN A 104 15.60 26.76 2.14
CA ASN A 104 14.58 25.77 1.85
C ASN A 104 14.84 24.48 2.64
N ILE A 105 13.78 23.85 3.09
CA ILE A 105 13.86 22.52 3.69
C ILE A 105 14.26 21.54 2.61
N THR A 106 15.38 20.86 2.81
CA THR A 106 15.93 19.88 1.87
C THR A 106 15.90 18.47 2.48
N SER A 107 16.16 17.46 1.65
CA SER A 107 16.24 16.06 2.10
C SER A 107 17.34 15.80 3.14
N THR A 108 18.33 16.71 3.28
CA THR A 108 19.40 16.63 4.28
C THR A 108 19.04 17.27 5.61
N VAL A 109 17.96 18.06 5.65
CA VAL A 109 17.41 18.65 6.89
C VAL A 109 15.90 18.43 6.85
N PRO A 110 15.45 17.21 7.14
CA PRO A 110 14.03 16.90 7.12
C PRO A 110 13.33 17.60 8.30
N LEU A 111 12.15 18.17 8.03
CA LEU A 111 11.23 18.46 9.13
C LEU A 111 11.02 17.18 9.94
N PRO A 112 10.98 17.26 11.28
CA PRO A 112 10.43 16.16 12.06
C PRO A 112 8.95 16.05 11.70
N THR A 113 8.62 15.13 10.80
CA THR A 113 7.32 15.09 10.18
C THR A 113 6.35 14.24 10.97
N TYR A 114 5.36 14.91 11.53
CA TYR A 114 4.01 14.39 11.45
C TYR A 114 3.19 15.38 10.59
N VAL A 115 3.36 15.29 9.27
CA VAL A 115 2.44 15.96 8.35
C VAL A 115 1.20 15.09 8.27
N THR A 116 0.20 15.38 9.08
CA THR A 116 -1.08 14.64 9.09
C THR A 116 -1.99 15.00 7.93
N SER A 117 -1.75 16.12 7.23
CA SER A 117 -2.40 16.47 5.98
C SER A 117 -1.64 17.58 5.25
N ILE A 118 -1.33 17.38 3.99
CA ILE A 118 -0.96 18.44 3.05
C ILE A 118 -2.22 18.73 2.22
N PRO A 119 -2.72 19.98 2.17
CA PRO A 119 -3.79 20.33 1.25
C PRO A 119 -3.37 19.95 -0.18
N ASN A 120 -4.20 19.19 -0.87
CA ASN A 120 -3.97 18.60 -2.20
C ASN A 120 -3.10 17.34 -2.28
N LEU A 121 -2.58 16.75 -1.18
CA LEU A 121 -2.27 15.35 -1.21
C LEU A 121 -3.57 14.56 -1.03
N ASP A 122 -3.76 13.56 -1.84
CA ASP A 122 -4.86 12.63 -1.73
C ASP A 122 -4.83 12.02 -0.30
N ASN A 123 -5.81 12.35 0.52
CA ASN A 123 -5.95 11.86 1.90
C ASN A 123 -6.32 10.36 1.94
N ALA A 124 -6.22 9.65 0.83
CA ALA A 124 -6.46 8.23 0.80
C ALA A 124 -5.43 7.50 1.67
N PRO A 125 -5.82 6.41 2.33
CA PRO A 125 -4.88 5.51 3.00
C PRO A 125 -3.71 5.13 2.09
N TRP A 126 -2.54 4.89 2.68
CA TRP A 126 -1.32 4.61 1.92
C TRP A 126 -1.50 3.45 0.93
N GLU A 127 -2.24 2.42 1.31
CA GLU A 127 -2.54 1.26 0.47
C GLU A 127 -3.32 1.66 -0.79
N ILE A 128 -4.23 2.63 -0.66
CA ILE A 128 -4.98 3.17 -1.81
C ILE A 128 -4.07 4.01 -2.70
N GLN A 129 -3.15 4.78 -2.11
CA GLN A 129 -2.18 5.55 -2.89
C GLN A 129 -1.25 4.63 -3.70
N VAL A 130 -0.78 3.53 -3.11
CA VAL A 130 -0.01 2.50 -3.82
C VAL A 130 -0.84 1.88 -4.95
N ALA A 131 -2.09 1.49 -4.67
CA ALA A 131 -2.97 0.88 -5.66
C ALA A 131 -3.28 1.81 -6.84
N ARG A 132 -3.27 3.12 -6.61
CA ARG A 132 -3.45 4.16 -7.64
C ARG A 132 -2.14 4.54 -8.37
N GLY A 133 -1.00 3.98 -7.96
CA GLY A 133 0.31 4.31 -8.53
C GLY A 133 0.83 5.69 -8.15
N LEU A 134 0.35 6.26 -7.04
CA LEU A 134 0.77 7.58 -6.55
C LEU A 134 2.03 7.53 -5.67
N VAL A 135 2.42 6.34 -5.22
CA VAL A 135 3.66 6.13 -4.46
C VAL A 135 4.75 5.71 -5.43
N ALA A 136 5.74 6.57 -5.61
CA ALA A 136 6.85 6.30 -6.52
C ALA A 136 7.62 5.03 -6.10
N ASN A 137 8.06 4.24 -7.09
CA ASN A 137 8.88 3.04 -6.91
C ASN A 137 8.22 1.90 -6.12
N VAL A 138 6.91 1.97 -5.88
CA VAL A 138 6.15 0.93 -5.18
C VAL A 138 4.98 0.47 -6.05
N VAL A 139 4.87 -0.86 -6.24
CA VAL A 139 3.76 -1.50 -6.94
C VAL A 139 3.19 -2.61 -6.09
N SER A 140 1.87 -2.66 -5.93
CA SER A 140 1.20 -3.79 -5.30
C SER A 140 0.95 -4.90 -6.33
N VAL A 141 1.27 -6.13 -5.96
CA VAL A 141 1.02 -7.34 -6.75
C VAL A 141 0.12 -8.26 -5.94
N TYR A 142 -1.05 -8.56 -6.50
CA TYR A 142 -1.97 -9.54 -5.95
C TYR A 142 -1.91 -10.81 -6.81
N ARG A 143 -1.74 -11.96 -6.18
CA ARG A 143 -1.82 -13.27 -6.82
C ARG A 143 -2.97 -14.08 -6.24
N ASN A 144 -3.74 -14.68 -7.14
CA ASN A 144 -4.82 -15.58 -6.80
C ASN A 144 -4.64 -16.88 -7.56
N ALA A 145 -4.67 -17.99 -6.84
CA ALA A 145 -4.46 -19.31 -7.39
C ALA A 145 -5.54 -20.28 -6.92
N TYR A 146 -5.71 -21.34 -7.71
CA TYR A 146 -6.68 -22.37 -7.43
C TYR A 146 -6.23 -23.71 -8.00
N ASN A 147 -6.21 -24.74 -7.16
CA ASN A 147 -6.09 -26.13 -7.56
C ASN A 147 -7.44 -26.82 -7.32
N PRO A 148 -8.13 -27.29 -8.38
CA PRO A 148 -9.44 -27.91 -8.25
C PRO A 148 -9.41 -29.32 -7.67
N ASP A 149 -8.24 -29.98 -7.64
CA ASP A 149 -8.12 -31.42 -7.35
C ASP A 149 -6.73 -31.78 -6.82
N CYS A 150 -6.43 -31.41 -5.57
CA CYS A 150 -5.20 -31.85 -4.91
C CYS A 150 -5.29 -33.32 -4.56
N ASP A 151 -4.25 -34.07 -4.93
CA ASP A 151 -4.10 -35.48 -4.63
C ASP A 151 -3.70 -35.72 -3.17
N LYS A 152 -4.21 -36.83 -2.64
CA LYS A 152 -3.86 -37.28 -1.29
C LYS A 152 -2.36 -37.57 -1.15
N ASP A 153 -1.80 -37.11 -0.03
CA ASP A 153 -0.42 -37.39 0.37
C ASP A 153 0.62 -37.01 -0.69
N THR A 154 0.25 -36.06 -1.58
CA THR A 154 1.11 -35.55 -2.64
C THR A 154 1.25 -34.03 -2.49
N GLU A 155 2.47 -33.52 -2.61
CA GLU A 155 2.70 -32.09 -2.62
C GLU A 155 2.50 -31.55 -4.04
N GLU A 156 1.62 -30.58 -4.19
CA GLU A 156 1.29 -29.94 -5.45
C GLU A 156 1.38 -28.42 -5.35
N THR A 157 1.87 -27.76 -6.37
CA THR A 157 1.71 -26.31 -6.51
C THR A 157 0.22 -25.97 -6.58
N ILE A 158 -0.22 -24.88 -5.95
CA ILE A 158 -1.59 -24.42 -6.04
C ILE A 158 -1.78 -23.71 -7.38
N TRP A 159 -2.19 -24.46 -8.38
CA TRP A 159 -2.51 -24.00 -9.73
C TRP A 159 -3.50 -24.95 -10.41
N TYR A 160 -4.05 -24.53 -11.53
CA TYR A 160 -5.15 -25.26 -12.16
C TYR A 160 -4.74 -26.57 -12.85
N GLU A 161 -3.47 -26.75 -13.20
CA GLU A 161 -2.97 -27.97 -13.86
C GLU A 161 -2.80 -29.15 -12.90
N GLY A 162 -2.56 -28.88 -11.60
CA GLY A 162 -2.16 -29.91 -10.64
C GLY A 162 -0.68 -30.28 -10.73
N GLY A 163 -0.20 -31.06 -9.76
CA GLY A 163 1.21 -31.41 -9.63
C GLY A 163 2.13 -30.24 -9.32
N LEU A 164 3.44 -30.46 -9.30
CA LEU A 164 4.42 -29.41 -9.06
C LEU A 164 4.61 -28.54 -10.30
N TYR A 165 4.75 -27.25 -10.09
CA TYR A 165 5.10 -26.32 -11.16
C TYR A 165 6.47 -26.69 -11.78
N PRO A 166 6.61 -26.71 -13.11
CA PRO A 166 7.76 -27.29 -13.79
C PRO A 166 8.98 -26.36 -13.86
N TRP A 167 9.45 -25.87 -12.72
CA TRP A 167 10.59 -24.95 -12.62
C TRP A 167 11.85 -25.46 -13.29
N SER A 168 12.15 -26.75 -13.13
CA SER A 168 13.35 -27.39 -13.71
C SER A 168 13.29 -27.55 -15.21
N SER A 169 12.09 -27.59 -15.78
CA SER A 169 11.88 -27.75 -17.24
C SER A 169 11.87 -26.40 -17.97
N TRP A 170 11.88 -25.29 -17.23
CA TRP A 170 11.81 -23.94 -17.81
C TRP A 170 12.98 -23.07 -17.32
N THR A 171 14.16 -23.33 -17.85
CA THR A 171 15.41 -22.67 -17.44
C THR A 171 15.90 -21.59 -18.41
N THR A 172 15.31 -21.51 -19.61
CA THR A 172 15.67 -20.54 -20.64
C THR A 172 14.44 -19.86 -21.20
N ALA A 173 14.58 -18.59 -21.57
CA ALA A 173 13.48 -17.83 -22.17
C ALA A 173 13.15 -18.37 -23.57
N GLN A 174 11.89 -18.68 -23.80
CA GLN A 174 11.38 -19.20 -25.06
C GLN A 174 9.95 -18.76 -25.33
N LYS A 175 9.48 -18.98 -26.55
CA LYS A 175 8.08 -18.73 -26.90
C LYS A 175 7.16 -19.63 -26.09
N LEU A 176 6.00 -19.10 -25.72
CA LEU A 176 4.89 -19.88 -25.18
C LEU A 176 3.93 -20.22 -26.33
N TYR A 177 3.37 -21.42 -26.26
CA TYR A 177 2.36 -21.88 -27.18
C TYR A 177 1.02 -21.97 -26.43
N VAL A 178 0.04 -21.20 -26.91
CA VAL A 178 -1.28 -21.10 -26.28
C VAL A 178 -2.27 -21.89 -27.11
N ILE A 179 -2.95 -22.84 -26.47
CA ILE A 179 -3.92 -23.72 -27.12
C ILE A 179 -5.10 -23.97 -26.19
N SER A 180 -6.29 -24.04 -26.77
CA SER A 180 -7.51 -24.46 -26.06
C SER A 180 -7.86 -25.94 -26.35
N THR A 181 -8.64 -26.53 -25.48
CA THR A 181 -9.31 -27.81 -25.68
C THR A 181 -10.67 -27.70 -26.39
N ASN A 182 -11.11 -26.44 -26.67
CA ASN A 182 -12.41 -26.18 -27.30
C ASN A 182 -12.23 -25.27 -28.54
N ALA A 183 -12.86 -25.68 -29.66
CA ALA A 183 -12.78 -24.93 -30.91
C ALA A 183 -13.46 -23.55 -30.84
N LEU A 184 -14.38 -23.36 -29.89
CA LEU A 184 -15.07 -22.08 -29.72
C LEU A 184 -14.17 -20.99 -29.11
N ASP A 185 -13.06 -21.37 -28.49
CA ASP A 185 -12.06 -20.40 -27.99
C ASP A 185 -11.19 -19.84 -29.12
N THR A 186 -11.83 -19.31 -30.16
CA THR A 186 -11.19 -18.71 -31.33
C THR A 186 -11.47 -17.21 -31.38
N GLY A 187 -10.44 -16.41 -31.60
CA GLY A 187 -10.58 -14.96 -31.69
C GLY A 187 -10.49 -14.23 -30.35
N GLU A 188 -10.27 -14.96 -29.25
CA GLU A 188 -10.13 -14.34 -27.93
C GLU A 188 -8.77 -13.65 -27.78
N ALA A 189 -8.79 -12.39 -27.36
CA ALA A 189 -7.59 -11.65 -27.03
C ALA A 189 -7.11 -12.04 -25.61
N ILE A 190 -5.89 -12.58 -25.50
CA ILE A 190 -5.26 -12.92 -24.21
C ILE A 190 -4.08 -12.00 -23.98
N PHE A 191 -4.14 -11.23 -22.91
CA PHE A 191 -3.02 -10.45 -22.41
C PHE A 191 -2.13 -11.32 -21.53
N ILE A 192 -0.85 -11.40 -21.88
CA ILE A 192 0.17 -12.23 -21.24
C ILE A 192 1.19 -11.32 -20.58
N GLU A 193 1.48 -11.56 -19.33
CA GLU A 193 2.50 -10.89 -18.53
C GLU A 193 3.54 -11.90 -18.06
N GLY A 194 4.80 -11.51 -18.10
CA GLY A 194 5.88 -12.40 -17.65
C GLY A 194 7.23 -11.71 -17.64
N LEU A 195 8.28 -12.52 -17.51
CA LEU A 195 9.65 -12.03 -17.47
C LEU A 195 10.44 -12.54 -18.66
N ASP A 196 11.32 -11.69 -19.19
CA ASP A 196 12.29 -12.04 -20.23
C ASP A 196 13.50 -12.81 -19.68
N ALA A 197 14.51 -13.09 -20.53
CA ALA A 197 15.74 -13.80 -20.15
C ALA A 197 16.57 -13.06 -19.08
N ALA A 198 16.44 -11.74 -18.99
CA ALA A 198 17.12 -10.90 -18.02
C ALA A 198 16.26 -10.65 -16.76
N TYR A 199 15.10 -11.32 -16.63
CA TYR A 199 14.09 -11.12 -15.58
C TYR A 199 13.43 -9.74 -15.61
N ASN A 200 13.50 -9.02 -16.73
CA ASN A 200 12.72 -7.79 -16.88
C ASN A 200 11.26 -8.13 -17.21
N TYR A 201 10.37 -7.31 -16.70
CA TYR A 201 8.95 -7.42 -16.99
C TYR A 201 8.66 -7.15 -18.46
N GLN A 202 7.83 -7.99 -19.05
CA GLN A 202 7.31 -7.81 -20.40
C GLN A 202 5.88 -8.32 -20.55
N SER A 203 5.18 -7.84 -21.55
CA SER A 203 3.82 -8.26 -21.86
C SER A 203 3.55 -8.23 -23.35
N GLU A 204 2.57 -8.99 -23.79
CA GLU A 204 2.00 -8.95 -25.14
C GLU A 204 0.55 -9.43 -25.12
N THR A 205 -0.18 -9.15 -26.20
CA THR A 205 -1.51 -9.70 -26.44
C THR A 205 -1.46 -10.62 -27.65
N ILE A 206 -2.02 -11.82 -27.53
CA ILE A 206 -2.19 -12.75 -28.62
C ILE A 206 -3.68 -13.03 -28.85
N THR A 207 -4.01 -13.54 -30.03
CA THR A 207 -5.38 -13.99 -30.34
C THR A 207 -5.38 -15.53 -30.42
N THR A 208 -6.31 -16.15 -29.70
CA THR A 208 -6.47 -17.61 -29.68
C THR A 208 -6.99 -18.14 -31.02
N ASN A 209 -6.71 -19.42 -31.28
CA ASN A 209 -7.19 -20.13 -32.47
C ASN A 209 -7.76 -21.52 -32.12
N GLY A 210 -8.57 -21.57 -31.06
CA GLY A 210 -9.22 -22.77 -30.61
C GLY A 210 -8.24 -23.94 -30.38
N LEU A 211 -8.43 -25.02 -31.11
CA LEU A 211 -7.61 -26.25 -31.05
C LEU A 211 -6.23 -26.11 -31.68
N THR A 212 -5.93 -24.98 -32.32
CA THR A 212 -4.65 -24.72 -32.97
C THR A 212 -3.76 -23.87 -32.08
N ALA A 213 -2.56 -24.32 -31.78
CA ALA A 213 -1.62 -23.59 -30.93
C ALA A 213 -1.15 -22.30 -31.62
N VAL A 214 -1.18 -21.21 -30.86
CA VAL A 214 -0.65 -19.88 -31.26
C VAL A 214 0.59 -19.60 -30.42
N ALA A 215 1.70 -19.26 -31.10
CA ALA A 215 2.94 -18.89 -30.41
C ALA A 215 2.96 -17.42 -30.03
N THR A 216 3.52 -17.09 -28.88
CA THR A 216 3.88 -15.72 -28.50
C THR A 216 4.94 -15.15 -29.47
N VAL A 217 4.98 -13.85 -29.62
CA VAL A 217 6.04 -13.15 -30.37
C VAL A 217 7.31 -13.07 -29.50
N LYS A 218 7.13 -12.73 -28.22
CA LYS A 218 8.20 -12.58 -27.25
C LYS A 218 8.61 -13.93 -26.64
N ASN A 219 9.84 -14.01 -26.17
CA ASN A 219 10.34 -15.15 -25.39
C ASN A 219 10.18 -14.87 -23.90
N TYR A 220 9.62 -15.82 -23.17
CA TYR A 220 9.39 -15.73 -21.73
C TYR A 220 10.27 -16.72 -20.98
N LEU A 221 10.87 -16.26 -19.87
CA LEU A 221 11.52 -17.09 -18.87
C LEU A 221 10.54 -17.48 -17.76
N ARG A 222 9.56 -16.62 -17.49
CA ARG A 222 8.49 -16.86 -16.50
C ARG A 222 7.17 -16.28 -16.99
N LEU A 223 6.10 -16.99 -16.73
CA LEU A 223 4.74 -16.51 -16.88
C LEU A 223 4.26 -15.96 -15.53
N THR A 224 3.88 -14.70 -15.49
CA THR A 224 3.39 -14.06 -14.28
C THR A 224 1.87 -14.15 -14.21
N LYS A 225 1.20 -13.86 -15.33
CA LYS A 225 -0.25 -13.88 -15.46
C LYS A 225 -0.63 -13.92 -16.92
N ALA A 226 -1.76 -14.56 -17.21
CA ALA A 226 -2.44 -14.35 -18.48
C ALA A 226 -3.94 -14.21 -18.23
N GLN A 227 -4.60 -13.37 -18.99
CA GLN A 227 -6.04 -13.11 -18.86
C GLN A 227 -6.66 -12.78 -20.21
N ILE A 228 -7.90 -13.18 -20.38
CA ILE A 228 -8.73 -12.77 -21.53
C ILE A 228 -9.08 -11.30 -21.36
N THR A 229 -8.91 -10.53 -22.43
CA THR A 229 -9.22 -9.10 -22.49
C THR A 229 -10.24 -8.74 -23.56
N SER A 230 -10.64 -9.70 -24.39
CA SER A 230 -11.78 -9.57 -25.29
C SER A 230 -13.10 -9.55 -24.50
N ASP A 231 -14.11 -8.95 -25.10
CA ASP A 231 -15.43 -8.77 -24.47
C ASP A 231 -16.25 -10.08 -24.51
N VAL A 232 -15.82 -11.06 -23.70
CA VAL A 232 -16.51 -12.33 -23.54
C VAL A 232 -17.19 -12.38 -22.20
N ILE A 233 -18.51 -12.47 -22.23
CA ILE A 233 -19.35 -12.50 -21.00
C ILE A 233 -19.13 -13.81 -20.21
N THR A 234 -18.69 -14.89 -20.84
CA THR A 234 -18.67 -16.24 -20.26
C THR A 234 -17.25 -16.79 -19.98
N GLY A 235 -16.20 -16.03 -20.28
CA GLY A 235 -14.82 -16.57 -20.23
C GLY A 235 -14.55 -17.61 -21.34
N ASN A 236 -13.51 -18.40 -21.17
CA ASN A 236 -13.14 -19.47 -22.10
C ASN A 236 -14.05 -20.71 -21.97
N TYR A 237 -14.35 -21.36 -23.08
CA TYR A 237 -15.20 -22.57 -23.12
C TYR A 237 -14.43 -23.83 -22.69
N GLY A 238 -13.16 -23.95 -23.09
CA GLY A 238 -12.30 -25.08 -22.79
C GLY A 238 -11.16 -24.72 -21.85
N ASN A 239 -10.30 -25.68 -21.58
CA ASN A 239 -9.04 -25.41 -20.92
C ASN A 239 -8.10 -24.69 -21.89
N ILE A 240 -7.56 -23.53 -21.52
CA ILE A 240 -6.51 -22.85 -22.25
C ILE A 240 -5.20 -23.06 -21.52
N THR A 241 -4.23 -23.68 -22.21
CA THR A 241 -2.92 -23.97 -21.65
C THR A 241 -1.82 -23.18 -22.36
N PHE A 242 -0.83 -22.78 -21.57
CA PHE A 242 0.41 -22.13 -22.02
C PHE A 242 1.53 -23.17 -21.91
N ARG A 243 2.16 -23.48 -23.02
CA ARG A 243 3.11 -24.59 -23.13
C ARG A 243 4.47 -24.14 -23.65
N LEU A 244 5.51 -24.84 -23.27
CA LEU A 244 6.88 -24.56 -23.73
C LEU A 244 7.14 -25.00 -25.17
N THR A 245 6.35 -25.93 -25.69
CA THR A 245 6.41 -26.39 -27.10
C THR A 245 5.00 -26.50 -27.67
N SER A 246 4.89 -26.42 -29.00
CA SER A 246 3.62 -26.62 -29.68
C SER A 246 3.08 -28.05 -29.43
N GLY A 247 1.77 -28.18 -29.25
CA GLY A 247 1.10 -29.45 -29.07
C GLY A 247 1.14 -29.99 -27.64
N SER A 248 1.95 -30.98 -27.33
CA SER A 248 1.98 -31.69 -26.04
C SER A 248 3.11 -31.30 -25.10
N GLY A 249 3.66 -30.08 -25.26
CA GLY A 249 4.75 -29.60 -24.42
C GLY A 249 4.35 -29.33 -22.95
N THR A 250 5.37 -29.19 -22.12
CA THR A 250 5.21 -28.86 -20.69
C THR A 250 4.30 -27.64 -20.50
N VAL A 251 3.24 -27.78 -19.68
CA VAL A 251 2.34 -26.69 -19.30
C VAL A 251 3.01 -25.83 -18.27
N VAL A 252 2.93 -24.51 -18.45
CA VAL A 252 3.45 -23.49 -17.54
C VAL A 252 2.41 -22.45 -17.15
N GLY A 253 1.21 -22.59 -17.67
CA GLY A 253 0.05 -21.79 -17.30
C GLY A 253 -1.22 -22.47 -17.74
N HIS A 254 -2.29 -22.35 -16.95
CA HIS A 254 -3.56 -22.99 -17.21
C HIS A 254 -4.71 -22.08 -16.81
N MET A 255 -5.67 -21.90 -17.71
CA MET A 255 -6.98 -21.32 -17.46
C MET A 255 -8.02 -22.41 -17.60
N GLY A 256 -8.72 -22.74 -16.51
CA GLY A 256 -9.85 -23.65 -16.56
C GLY A 256 -11.05 -23.04 -17.30
N PRO A 257 -12.05 -23.84 -17.67
CA PRO A 257 -13.25 -23.37 -18.33
C PRO A 257 -13.98 -22.30 -17.50
N ASN A 258 -14.45 -21.24 -18.16
CA ASN A 258 -15.15 -20.11 -17.55
C ASN A 258 -14.34 -19.30 -16.52
N VAL A 259 -13.00 -19.44 -16.50
CA VAL A 259 -12.14 -18.74 -15.53
C VAL A 259 -11.57 -17.45 -16.10
N GLY A 260 -11.25 -17.41 -17.39
CA GLY A 260 -10.77 -16.23 -18.10
C GLY A 260 -9.38 -15.71 -17.70
N GLN A 261 -8.70 -16.38 -16.76
CA GLN A 261 -7.33 -16.03 -16.36
C GLN A 261 -6.58 -17.24 -15.76
N THR A 262 -5.26 -17.20 -15.78
CA THR A 262 -4.44 -18.19 -15.07
C THR A 262 -4.61 -18.05 -13.56
N LYS A 263 -4.83 -19.17 -12.87
CA LYS A 263 -4.89 -19.27 -11.41
C LYS A 263 -3.63 -19.95 -10.91
N LEU A 264 -2.63 -19.18 -10.52
CA LEU A 264 -1.25 -19.62 -10.42
C LEU A 264 -0.58 -19.02 -9.17
N ALA A 265 -0.26 -19.87 -8.17
CA ALA A 265 0.39 -19.47 -6.92
C ALA A 265 1.92 -19.47 -7.02
N VAL A 266 2.45 -19.09 -8.17
CA VAL A 266 3.87 -18.89 -8.36
C VAL A 266 4.15 -17.44 -8.75
N TYR A 267 5.33 -16.96 -8.36
CA TYR A 267 5.80 -15.63 -8.71
C TYR A 267 7.32 -15.62 -8.77
N THR A 268 7.87 -14.84 -9.68
CA THR A 268 9.30 -14.56 -9.72
C THR A 268 9.52 -13.07 -9.60
N VAL A 269 10.36 -12.65 -8.68
CA VAL A 269 10.68 -11.24 -8.44
C VAL A 269 11.46 -10.70 -9.64
N PRO A 270 11.00 -9.63 -10.31
CA PRO A 270 11.74 -9.04 -11.42
C PRO A 270 13.12 -8.53 -11.03
N ALA A 271 14.04 -8.42 -12.01
CA ALA A 271 15.33 -7.79 -11.81
C ALA A 271 15.17 -6.33 -11.34
N GLY A 272 16.08 -5.86 -10.49
CA GLY A 272 16.08 -4.50 -9.93
C GLY A 272 14.97 -4.23 -8.91
N LYS A 273 14.30 -5.28 -8.40
CA LYS A 273 13.22 -5.11 -7.41
C LYS A 273 13.40 -6.04 -6.21
N THR A 274 12.89 -5.58 -5.08
CA THR A 274 12.69 -6.40 -3.88
C THR A 274 11.18 -6.56 -3.65
N ALA A 275 10.75 -7.80 -3.40
CA ALA A 275 9.36 -8.12 -3.09
C ALA A 275 9.18 -8.31 -1.59
N TYR A 276 8.14 -7.70 -1.03
CA TYR A 276 7.77 -7.80 0.38
C TYR A 276 6.39 -8.45 0.48
N LEU A 277 6.33 -9.68 0.97
CA LEU A 277 5.08 -10.38 1.22
C LEU A 277 4.43 -9.81 2.48
N VAL A 278 3.27 -9.17 2.30
CA VAL A 278 2.53 -8.50 3.39
C VAL A 278 1.36 -9.32 3.90
N LYS A 279 0.78 -10.15 3.02
CA LYS A 279 -0.35 -11.01 3.38
C LYS A 279 -0.31 -12.30 2.59
N PHE A 280 -0.68 -13.37 3.27
CA PHE A 280 -0.85 -14.69 2.69
C PHE A 280 -2.14 -15.30 3.23
N ASP A 281 -3.02 -15.73 2.35
CA ASP A 281 -4.23 -16.43 2.72
C ASP A 281 -4.48 -17.63 1.80
N ALA A 282 -5.08 -18.65 2.37
CA ALA A 282 -5.44 -19.85 1.64
C ALA A 282 -6.72 -20.45 2.23
N SER A 283 -7.40 -21.24 1.44
CA SER A 283 -8.53 -22.04 1.89
C SER A 283 -8.51 -23.43 1.29
N SER A 284 -9.01 -24.41 2.02
CA SER A 284 -9.22 -25.76 1.51
C SER A 284 -10.67 -26.17 1.70
N PHE A 285 -11.17 -26.94 0.75
CA PHE A 285 -12.49 -27.53 0.81
C PHE A 285 -12.49 -28.92 0.20
N ASN A 286 -13.04 -29.89 0.94
CA ASN A 286 -13.31 -31.21 0.43
C ASN A 286 -14.73 -31.62 0.87
N GLY A 287 -15.54 -32.10 -0.07
CA GLY A 287 -16.93 -32.50 0.19
C GLY A 287 -17.09 -33.86 0.87
N GLY A 288 -15.99 -34.55 1.20
CA GLY A 288 -15.99 -35.83 1.90
C GLY A 288 -16.42 -35.72 3.37
N VAL A 289 -16.70 -36.86 3.98
CA VAL A 289 -17.03 -36.97 5.40
C VAL A 289 -15.76 -37.02 6.22
N GLY A 290 -15.62 -36.11 7.18
CA GLY A 290 -14.50 -36.07 8.13
C GLY A 290 -13.67 -34.79 8.05
N ALA A 291 -12.72 -34.70 8.97
CA ALA A 291 -11.77 -33.60 9.01
C ALA A 291 -10.65 -33.82 7.97
N ILE A 292 -10.65 -33.06 6.91
CA ILE A 292 -9.61 -33.13 5.87
C ILE A 292 -8.58 -32.05 6.17
N GLY A 293 -7.41 -32.48 6.66
CA GLY A 293 -6.28 -31.61 6.91
C GLY A 293 -5.55 -31.27 5.61
N THR A 294 -5.25 -30.01 5.42
CA THR A 294 -4.44 -29.53 4.28
C THR A 294 -3.38 -28.56 4.80
N GLN A 295 -2.13 -28.89 4.52
CA GLN A 295 -1.03 -27.98 4.73
C GLN A 295 -0.86 -27.07 3.52
N ILE A 296 -0.70 -25.79 3.78
CA ILE A 296 -0.35 -24.79 2.78
C ILE A 296 1.10 -24.39 3.03
N ARG A 297 1.95 -24.60 2.06
CA ARG A 297 3.39 -24.46 2.18
C ARG A 297 3.91 -23.41 1.23
N LEU A 298 4.59 -22.40 1.76
CA LEU A 298 5.22 -21.35 0.97
C LEU A 298 6.72 -21.64 0.85
N TYR A 299 7.16 -21.78 -0.37
CA TYR A 299 8.57 -21.98 -0.71
C TYR A 299 9.15 -20.74 -1.39
N SER A 300 10.42 -20.49 -1.16
CA SER A 300 11.20 -19.52 -1.92
C SER A 300 12.51 -20.13 -2.40
N LYS A 301 12.92 -19.72 -3.60
CA LYS A 301 14.18 -20.09 -4.20
C LYS A 301 14.88 -18.81 -4.66
N PRO A 302 15.81 -18.24 -3.85
CA PRO A 302 16.67 -17.16 -4.31
C PRO A 302 17.43 -17.57 -5.57
N HIS A 303 17.84 -16.57 -6.37
CA HIS A 303 18.55 -16.83 -7.61
C HIS A 303 19.78 -17.75 -7.39
N ASP A 304 19.93 -18.74 -8.25
CA ASP A 304 21.00 -19.76 -8.19
C ASP A 304 21.03 -20.62 -6.91
N GLN A 305 19.92 -20.65 -6.15
CA GLN A 305 19.80 -21.48 -4.95
C GLN A 305 18.73 -22.59 -5.15
N VAL A 306 18.39 -23.28 -4.07
CA VAL A 306 17.35 -24.31 -4.02
C VAL A 306 16.08 -23.77 -3.37
N PHE A 307 14.95 -24.44 -3.58
CA PHE A 307 13.72 -24.13 -2.87
C PHE A 307 13.84 -24.46 -1.38
N ASN A 308 13.51 -23.49 -0.54
CA ASN A 308 13.41 -23.64 0.91
C ASN A 308 11.98 -23.37 1.34
N LEU A 309 11.47 -24.20 2.23
CA LEU A 309 10.19 -23.99 2.89
C LEU A 309 10.36 -22.86 3.91
N ILE A 310 9.61 -21.77 3.72
CA ILE A 310 9.73 -20.56 4.57
C ILE A 310 8.52 -20.32 5.45
N HIS A 311 7.38 -20.91 5.09
CA HIS A 311 6.15 -20.76 5.87
C HIS A 311 5.21 -21.96 5.67
N VAL A 312 4.52 -22.37 6.74
CA VAL A 312 3.51 -23.44 6.71
C VAL A 312 2.27 -22.96 7.46
N GLY A 313 1.13 -23.08 6.80
CA GLY A 313 -0.19 -22.93 7.43
C GLY A 313 -0.94 -24.26 7.34
N GLU A 314 -1.90 -24.47 8.22
CA GLU A 314 -2.77 -25.67 8.18
C GLU A 314 -4.23 -25.26 8.22
N THR A 315 -5.04 -25.98 7.46
CA THR A 315 -6.48 -25.81 7.40
C THR A 315 -7.20 -27.16 7.54
N ILE A 316 -8.41 -27.14 8.08
CA ILE A 316 -9.31 -28.30 8.10
C ILE A 316 -10.63 -27.86 7.51
N ASN A 317 -10.81 -28.05 6.20
CA ASN A 317 -11.98 -27.56 5.45
C ASN A 317 -12.31 -26.08 5.79
N SER A 318 -11.31 -25.24 5.89
CA SER A 318 -11.44 -23.86 6.35
C SER A 318 -10.47 -22.95 5.63
N GLN A 319 -10.29 -21.75 6.16
CA GLN A 319 -9.32 -20.78 5.67
C GLN A 319 -8.14 -20.62 6.64
N TYR A 320 -6.99 -20.28 6.10
CA TYR A 320 -5.79 -19.83 6.78
C TYR A 320 -5.50 -18.40 6.32
N ILE A 321 -5.26 -17.48 7.25
CA ILE A 321 -4.95 -16.08 6.97
C ILE A 321 -3.76 -15.67 7.82
N GLU A 322 -2.73 -15.13 7.16
CA GLU A 322 -1.57 -14.55 7.81
C GLU A 322 -1.29 -13.15 7.27
N GLU A 323 -1.27 -12.18 8.17
CA GLU A 323 -0.84 -10.81 7.88
C GLU A 323 0.50 -10.57 8.56
N PHE A 324 1.53 -10.34 7.76
CA PHE A 324 2.89 -10.18 8.26
C PHE A 324 3.12 -8.76 8.77
N LYS A 325 3.13 -8.60 10.09
CA LYS A 325 3.51 -7.32 10.71
C LYS A 325 4.91 -6.86 10.25
N PHE A 326 5.81 -7.81 10.07
CA PHE A 326 7.11 -7.61 9.43
C PHE A 326 7.11 -8.42 8.14
N PRO A 327 6.99 -7.76 6.97
CA PRO A 327 6.91 -8.45 5.70
C PRO A 327 8.12 -9.35 5.44
N ILE A 328 7.88 -10.49 4.80
CA ILE A 328 8.97 -11.38 4.34
C ILE A 328 9.55 -10.78 3.06
N ALA A 329 10.87 -10.52 3.06
CA ALA A 329 11.55 -9.93 1.92
C ALA A 329 12.11 -11.02 0.99
N PHE A 330 11.92 -10.84 -0.32
CA PHE A 330 12.50 -11.66 -1.38
C PHE A 330 13.31 -10.76 -2.32
N THR A 331 14.56 -11.07 -2.48
CA THR A 331 15.44 -10.35 -3.41
C THR A 331 15.04 -10.57 -4.86
N GLU A 332 15.60 -9.75 -5.76
CA GLU A 332 15.39 -9.93 -7.20
C GLU A 332 15.63 -11.36 -7.67
N LYS A 333 14.93 -11.80 -8.72
CA LYS A 333 15.04 -13.13 -9.35
C LYS A 333 14.73 -14.31 -8.44
N THR A 334 14.16 -14.07 -7.25
CA THR A 334 13.67 -15.13 -6.37
C THR A 334 12.40 -15.74 -6.96
N ASP A 335 12.37 -17.06 -7.12
CA ASP A 335 11.17 -17.82 -7.44
C ASP A 335 10.39 -18.11 -6.14
N ILE A 336 9.08 -17.87 -6.14
CA ILE A 336 8.15 -18.14 -5.03
C ILE A 336 7.15 -19.17 -5.51
N ASP A 337 6.90 -20.22 -4.72
CA ASP A 337 5.99 -21.32 -5.04
C ASP A 337 5.13 -21.66 -3.82
N THR A 338 3.82 -21.56 -3.97
CA THR A 338 2.89 -21.96 -2.92
C THR A 338 2.30 -23.32 -3.26
N ARG A 339 2.45 -24.26 -2.33
CA ARG A 339 2.04 -25.64 -2.50
C ARG A 339 1.01 -26.05 -1.46
N ALA A 340 0.23 -27.06 -1.81
CA ALA A 340 -0.68 -27.74 -0.91
C ALA A 340 -0.25 -29.20 -0.72
N TYR A 341 -0.52 -29.72 0.47
CA TYR A 341 -0.39 -31.14 0.81
C TYR A 341 -1.66 -31.57 1.55
N SER A 342 -2.49 -32.38 0.90
CA SER A 342 -3.80 -32.75 1.42
C SER A 342 -3.82 -34.18 1.98
N SER A 343 -4.62 -34.42 3.01
CA SER A 343 -4.87 -35.75 3.54
C SER A 343 -5.94 -36.53 2.75
N SER A 344 -6.51 -35.98 1.69
CA SER A 344 -7.56 -36.59 0.88
C SER A 344 -7.49 -36.15 -0.57
N ASN A 345 -7.81 -37.07 -1.50
CA ASN A 345 -8.02 -36.73 -2.92
C ASN A 345 -9.21 -35.81 -3.12
N GLY A 346 -9.23 -35.08 -4.22
CA GLY A 346 -10.32 -34.20 -4.59
C GLY A 346 -10.44 -32.96 -3.69
N THR A 347 -9.38 -32.61 -3.00
CA THR A 347 -9.35 -31.39 -2.17
C THR A 347 -9.12 -30.19 -3.05
N ARG A 348 -10.08 -29.26 -3.03
CA ARG A 348 -9.96 -27.95 -3.68
C ARG A 348 -9.20 -26.99 -2.79
N VAL A 349 -8.19 -26.34 -3.33
CA VAL A 349 -7.35 -25.41 -2.58
C VAL A 349 -7.24 -24.10 -3.34
N SER A 350 -7.50 -22.99 -2.68
CA SER A 350 -7.15 -21.68 -3.19
C SER A 350 -6.08 -21.04 -2.33
N ALA A 351 -5.24 -20.20 -2.93
CA ALA A 351 -4.28 -19.38 -2.22
C ALA A 351 -4.18 -18.00 -2.84
N ASN A 352 -3.96 -17.01 -1.98
CA ASN A 352 -3.72 -15.64 -2.39
C ASN A 352 -2.50 -15.11 -1.65
N PHE A 353 -1.75 -14.23 -2.29
CA PHE A 353 -0.72 -13.47 -1.61
C PHE A 353 -0.58 -12.07 -2.18
N ASN A 354 -0.31 -11.14 -1.27
CA ASN A 354 -0.09 -9.75 -1.60
C ASN A 354 1.37 -9.40 -1.39
N ILE A 355 1.98 -8.85 -2.42
CA ILE A 355 3.38 -8.43 -2.44
C ILE A 355 3.42 -6.94 -2.74
N LEU A 356 4.29 -6.23 -2.04
CA LEU A 356 4.76 -4.91 -2.44
C LEU A 356 6.10 -5.08 -3.16
N LEU A 357 6.16 -4.66 -4.41
CA LEU A 357 7.41 -4.57 -5.17
C LEU A 357 7.98 -3.18 -5.00
N ILE A 358 9.23 -3.10 -4.59
CA ILE A 358 9.95 -1.84 -4.40
C ILE A 358 11.22 -1.89 -5.26
N ASP A 359 11.49 -0.80 -5.97
CA ASP A 359 12.71 -0.64 -6.76
C ASP A 359 13.93 -0.60 -5.82
N ASN A 360 15.01 -1.29 -6.21
CA ASN A 360 16.25 -1.37 -5.42
C ASN A 360 17.07 -0.08 -5.46
#